data_146ed17579750a8456c46ba30a1b563d
#
_entry.id   146ed17579750a8456c46ba30a1b563d
#
_cell.length_a   1.000
_cell.length_b   1.000
_cell.length_c   1.000
_cell.angle_alpha   90.00
_cell.angle_beta   90.00
_cell.angle_gamma   90.00
#
_symmetry.space_group_name_H-M   'P 1'
#
loop_
_entity.id
_entity.type
_entity.pdbx_description
1 polymer ?
#
loop_
_entity_poly.entity_id
_entity_poly.type
_entity_poly.pdbx_seq_one_letter_code
_entity_poly.pdbx_strand_id
1 'polypeptide(L)'
;HLKASDCSILGTPVEDPEGKLTFFIKDPFGNIFQMVSDSKWFMKEGKVTGGAYGASIGVTDIDRSRAVYSGILGYDKVVYDITATFPDLASLPGGSNEFRRVLLRRSLPFSGFFSDIFGQSEIELITSAGKPGKRIYKDRFWGDPGFIHLCYDMWGMDNLRDFCRDKGFPFVVDSKESRQGSSFDMGEAAGHFAYIEDPDGILIEFVESHKLPVIKKLGWYLDLTKRRKYKPLPKWMVKALRFSKVKNP
;
A
#
# COMPACT_ATOMS: atom_id res chain seq x y z
N HIS A 1 -16.89 -3.59 -18.64
CA HIS A 1 -16.29 -2.27 -18.31
C HIS A 1 -14.79 -2.26 -18.59
N LEU A 2 -14.03 -3.19 -18.01
CA LEU A 2 -12.58 -3.29 -18.25
C LEU A 2 -12.23 -3.55 -19.73
N LYS A 3 -13.06 -4.30 -20.47
CA LYS A 3 -12.87 -4.49 -21.91
C LYS A 3 -13.00 -3.21 -22.75
N ALA A 4 -13.61 -2.17 -22.20
CA ALA A 4 -13.74 -0.86 -22.83
C ALA A 4 -12.67 0.14 -22.33
N SER A 5 -11.71 -0.30 -21.51
CA SER A 5 -10.53 0.45 -21.10
C SER A 5 -9.31 -0.05 -21.87
N ASP A 6 -8.24 0.74 -21.86
CA ASP A 6 -6.98 0.39 -22.52
C ASP A 6 -6.19 -0.71 -21.75
N CYS A 7 -6.83 -1.38 -20.79
CA CYS A 7 -6.22 -2.45 -20.01
C CYS A 7 -6.40 -3.81 -20.66
N SER A 8 -5.36 -4.63 -20.65
CA SER A 8 -5.42 -6.02 -21.07
C SER A 8 -5.86 -6.92 -19.91
N ILE A 9 -6.87 -7.77 -20.13
CA ILE A 9 -7.28 -8.78 -19.15
C ILE A 9 -6.37 -10.01 -19.35
N LEU A 10 -5.75 -10.47 -18.27
CA LEU A 10 -4.88 -11.63 -18.26
C LEU A 10 -5.61 -12.82 -17.64
N GLY A 11 -5.91 -13.82 -18.46
CA GLY A 11 -6.61 -15.04 -18.05
C GLY A 11 -8.12 -14.86 -17.78
N THR A 12 -8.68 -15.78 -17.04
CA THR A 12 -10.08 -15.81 -16.58
C THR A 12 -10.11 -15.73 -15.06
N PRO A 13 -11.25 -15.32 -14.45
CA PRO A 13 -11.38 -15.37 -13.00
C PRO A 13 -11.19 -16.77 -12.45
N VAL A 14 -10.32 -16.90 -11.45
CA VAL A 14 -9.97 -18.15 -10.76
C VAL A 14 -9.99 -17.88 -9.25
N GLU A 15 -10.27 -18.88 -8.45
CA GLU A 15 -10.17 -18.74 -7.00
C GLU A 15 -8.71 -18.72 -6.56
N ASP A 16 -8.39 -17.76 -5.67
CA ASP A 16 -7.12 -17.72 -4.96
C ASP A 16 -7.07 -18.78 -3.84
N PRO A 17 -5.94 -18.96 -3.12
CA PRO A 17 -5.86 -19.95 -2.05
C PRO A 17 -6.84 -19.73 -0.88
N GLU A 18 -7.45 -18.56 -0.77
CA GLU A 18 -8.50 -18.26 0.21
C GLU A 18 -9.93 -18.52 -0.35
N GLY A 19 -10.04 -18.87 -1.63
CA GLY A 19 -11.34 -19.09 -2.30
C GLY A 19 -11.98 -17.79 -2.81
N LYS A 20 -11.25 -16.69 -2.93
CA LYS A 20 -11.74 -15.45 -3.54
C LYS A 20 -11.54 -15.49 -5.05
N LEU A 21 -12.57 -15.13 -5.79
CA LEU A 21 -12.42 -14.93 -7.23
C LEU A 21 -11.46 -13.77 -7.50
N THR A 22 -10.44 -14.06 -8.30
CA THR A 22 -9.40 -13.11 -8.70
C THR A 22 -9.02 -13.30 -10.15
N PHE A 23 -8.52 -12.25 -10.80
CA PHE A 23 -7.89 -12.27 -12.11
C PHE A 23 -6.94 -11.08 -12.23
N PHE A 24 -6.08 -11.08 -13.24
CA PHE A 24 -5.11 -10.00 -13.44
C PHE A 24 -5.50 -9.13 -14.63
N ILE A 25 -5.11 -7.86 -14.53
CA ILE A 25 -5.11 -6.92 -15.64
C ILE A 25 -3.72 -6.31 -15.78
N LYS A 26 -3.40 -5.89 -16.99
CA LYS A 26 -2.20 -5.11 -17.28
C LYS A 26 -2.62 -3.77 -17.87
N ASP A 27 -2.13 -2.68 -17.31
CA ASP A 27 -2.36 -1.34 -17.82
C ASP A 27 -1.52 -1.05 -19.08
N PRO A 28 -1.73 0.07 -19.78
CA PRO A 28 -0.96 0.45 -20.96
C PRO A 28 0.54 0.63 -20.71
N PHE A 29 0.94 0.84 -19.46
CA PHE A 29 2.33 1.03 -19.05
C PHE A 29 3.02 -0.27 -18.62
N GLY A 30 2.28 -1.38 -18.63
CA GLY A 30 2.81 -2.70 -18.28
C GLY A 30 2.65 -3.09 -16.80
N ASN A 31 2.03 -2.24 -15.96
CA ASN A 31 1.78 -2.58 -14.57
C ASN A 31 0.70 -3.65 -14.46
N ILE A 32 0.90 -4.60 -13.56
CA ILE A 32 -0.03 -5.70 -13.32
C ILE A 32 -0.80 -5.43 -12.03
N PHE A 33 -2.12 -5.51 -12.12
CA PHE A 33 -3.02 -5.40 -10.99
C PHE A 33 -3.80 -6.70 -10.83
N GLN A 34 -3.84 -7.21 -9.61
CA GLN A 34 -4.74 -8.28 -9.23
C GLN A 34 -6.10 -7.69 -8.88
N MET A 35 -7.13 -8.13 -9.56
CA MET A 35 -8.51 -7.78 -9.29
C MET A 35 -9.10 -8.84 -8.36
N VAL A 36 -9.51 -8.43 -7.16
CA VAL A 36 -10.01 -9.32 -6.11
C VAL A 36 -11.48 -8.99 -5.84
N SER A 37 -12.32 -10.03 -5.76
CA SER A 37 -13.73 -9.87 -5.40
C SER A 37 -13.86 -9.49 -3.93
N ASP A 38 -14.46 -8.33 -3.65
CA ASP A 38 -14.79 -7.89 -2.30
C ASP A 38 -16.14 -7.15 -2.29
N SER A 39 -16.81 -7.20 -1.14
CA SER A 39 -18.09 -6.52 -0.91
C SER A 39 -17.95 -5.25 -0.06
N LYS A 40 -16.74 -4.93 0.41
CA LYS A 40 -16.49 -3.78 1.28
C LYS A 40 -16.20 -2.52 0.46
N TRP A 41 -17.06 -1.53 0.59
CA TRP A 41 -16.99 -0.27 -0.13
C TRP A 41 -17.07 0.90 0.86
N PHE A 42 -16.18 1.86 0.73
CA PHE A 42 -16.33 3.13 1.43
C PHE A 42 -17.56 3.91 0.91
N MET A 43 -17.73 3.95 -0.41
CA MET A 43 -18.90 4.54 -1.08
C MET A 43 -19.33 3.69 -2.28
N LYS A 44 -20.62 3.39 -2.38
CA LYS A 44 -21.21 2.74 -3.56
C LYS A 44 -21.66 3.81 -4.55
N GLU A 45 -20.87 4.05 -5.58
CA GLU A 45 -21.14 5.06 -6.63
C GLU A 45 -21.34 4.43 -8.02
N GLY A 46 -21.72 3.16 -8.07
CA GLY A 46 -21.91 2.44 -9.35
C GLY A 46 -20.59 2.15 -10.09
N LYS A 47 -19.45 2.31 -9.43
CA LYS A 47 -18.15 1.91 -9.98
C LYS A 47 -17.96 0.40 -9.81
N VAL A 48 -17.29 -0.22 -10.78
CA VAL A 48 -17.00 -1.66 -10.75
C VAL A 48 -15.71 -2.01 -10.03
N THR A 49 -14.85 -1.01 -9.83
CA THR A 49 -13.58 -1.15 -9.10
C THR A 49 -13.60 -0.31 -7.84
N GLY A 50 -13.02 -0.85 -6.77
CA GLY A 50 -12.77 -0.15 -5.51
C GLY A 50 -11.36 0.46 -5.44
N GLY A 51 -10.91 0.76 -4.24
CA GLY A 51 -9.54 1.20 -3.94
C GLY A 51 -8.54 0.06 -3.87
N ALA A 52 -7.32 0.38 -3.41
CA ALA A 52 -6.30 -0.62 -3.13
C ALA A 52 -6.77 -1.57 -2.02
N TYR A 53 -6.62 -2.86 -2.28
CA TYR A 53 -6.98 -3.91 -1.33
C TYR A 53 -5.77 -4.45 -0.58
N GLY A 54 -4.61 -4.48 -1.24
CA GLY A 54 -3.36 -4.97 -0.71
C GLY A 54 -2.24 -4.91 -1.72
N ALA A 55 -1.18 -5.62 -1.44
CA ALA A 55 -0.06 -5.78 -2.36
C ALA A 55 0.50 -7.21 -2.28
N SER A 56 0.80 -7.78 -3.46
CA SER A 56 1.59 -9.00 -3.59
C SER A 56 3.03 -8.62 -3.88
N ILE A 57 3.96 -9.09 -3.07
CA ILE A 57 5.34 -8.64 -3.05
C ILE A 57 6.26 -9.84 -3.24
N GLY A 58 7.04 -9.81 -4.34
CA GLY A 58 8.09 -10.79 -4.57
C GLY A 58 9.28 -10.50 -3.66
N VAL A 59 9.67 -11.47 -2.83
CA VAL A 59 10.78 -11.35 -1.88
C VAL A 59 11.77 -12.51 -2.05
N THR A 60 13.01 -12.28 -1.63
CA THR A 60 14.05 -13.33 -1.67
C THR A 60 13.92 -14.31 -0.51
N ASP A 61 13.44 -13.83 0.64
CA ASP A 61 13.25 -14.61 1.87
C ASP A 61 12.03 -14.09 2.63
N ILE A 62 10.95 -14.90 2.66
CA ILE A 62 9.69 -14.54 3.32
C ILE A 62 9.88 -14.35 4.82
N ASP A 63 10.61 -15.24 5.48
CA ASP A 63 10.74 -15.21 6.93
C ASP A 63 11.54 -13.98 7.39
N ARG A 64 12.55 -13.58 6.63
CA ARG A 64 13.30 -12.35 6.83
C ARG A 64 12.44 -11.10 6.56
N SER A 65 11.65 -11.12 5.48
CA SER A 65 10.77 -9.99 5.12
C SER A 65 9.67 -9.76 6.15
N ARG A 66 9.19 -10.81 6.82
CA ARG A 66 8.21 -10.70 7.92
C ARG A 66 8.70 -9.85 9.10
N ALA A 67 10.01 -9.65 9.28
CA ALA A 67 10.51 -8.70 10.27
C ALA A 67 9.97 -7.28 10.04
N VAL A 68 9.78 -6.90 8.79
CA VAL A 68 9.18 -5.60 8.41
C VAL A 68 7.67 -5.71 8.36
N TYR A 69 7.11 -6.60 7.54
CA TYR A 69 5.66 -6.62 7.28
C TYR A 69 4.86 -7.04 8.51
N SER A 70 5.31 -8.00 9.29
CA SER A 70 4.67 -8.38 10.55
C SER A 70 5.20 -7.57 11.73
N GLY A 71 6.53 -7.38 11.83
CA GLY A 71 7.17 -6.80 13.01
C GLY A 71 7.07 -5.28 13.11
N ILE A 72 7.00 -4.56 11.99
CA ILE A 72 6.90 -3.09 11.94
C ILE A 72 5.50 -2.67 11.50
N LEU A 73 5.00 -3.20 10.38
CA LEU A 73 3.71 -2.80 9.81
C LEU A 73 2.51 -3.48 10.48
N GLY A 74 2.76 -4.52 11.31
CA GLY A 74 1.76 -5.18 12.12
C GLY A 74 0.82 -6.12 11.37
N TYR A 75 1.22 -6.66 10.20
CA TYR A 75 0.50 -7.75 9.53
C TYR A 75 0.85 -9.08 10.19
N ASP A 76 0.38 -9.27 11.42
CA ASP A 76 0.77 -10.31 12.36
C ASP A 76 0.00 -11.63 12.20
N LYS A 77 -1.14 -11.62 11.50
CA LYS A 77 -1.97 -12.80 11.28
C LYS A 77 -1.63 -13.45 9.94
N VAL A 78 -1.09 -14.65 9.98
CA VAL A 78 -0.94 -15.52 8.80
C VAL A 78 -2.31 -16.08 8.43
N VAL A 79 -2.78 -15.82 7.22
CA VAL A 79 -4.03 -16.38 6.67
C VAL A 79 -3.74 -17.73 6.03
N TYR A 80 -2.70 -17.79 5.22
CA TYR A 80 -2.13 -19.03 4.69
C TYR A 80 -0.61 -18.89 4.50
N ASP A 81 0.07 -20.03 4.50
CA ASP A 81 1.47 -20.22 4.14
C ASP A 81 1.56 -21.53 3.35
N ILE A 82 1.64 -21.44 2.03
CA ILE A 82 1.49 -22.57 1.11
C ILE A 82 2.61 -22.55 0.07
N THR A 83 3.21 -23.71 -0.16
CA THR A 83 4.13 -23.93 -1.28
C THR A 83 3.46 -24.86 -2.30
N ALA A 84 3.24 -24.34 -3.49
CA ALA A 84 2.58 -25.05 -4.58
C ALA A 84 2.75 -24.34 -5.94
N THR A 85 2.22 -24.97 -7.00
CA THR A 85 1.84 -24.28 -8.24
C THR A 85 0.40 -23.77 -8.10
N PHE A 86 0.15 -22.52 -8.43
CA PHE A 86 -1.12 -21.86 -8.18
C PHE A 86 -1.88 -21.55 -9.47
N PRO A 87 -3.12 -22.06 -9.66
CA PRO A 87 -3.92 -21.79 -10.84
C PRO A 87 -4.21 -20.30 -11.07
N ASP A 88 -4.38 -19.51 -10.00
CA ASP A 88 -4.63 -18.08 -10.07
C ASP A 88 -3.45 -17.30 -10.64
N LEU A 89 -2.21 -17.78 -10.50
CA LEU A 89 -1.02 -17.16 -11.08
C LEU A 89 -0.73 -17.61 -12.53
N ALA A 90 -1.37 -18.67 -13.03
CA ALA A 90 -1.01 -19.29 -14.30
C ALA A 90 -1.06 -18.34 -15.52
N SER A 91 -1.85 -17.28 -15.46
CA SER A 91 -1.93 -16.25 -16.51
C SER A 91 -0.77 -15.26 -16.52
N LEU A 92 0.08 -15.26 -15.48
CA LEU A 92 1.23 -14.38 -15.36
C LEU A 92 2.48 -15.01 -16.00
N PRO A 93 3.42 -14.21 -16.50
CA PRO A 93 4.72 -14.72 -16.93
C PRO A 93 5.43 -15.49 -15.80
N GLY A 94 5.72 -16.76 -16.03
CA GLY A 94 6.33 -17.63 -15.02
C GLY A 94 5.36 -18.12 -13.93
N GLY A 95 4.08 -17.81 -14.04
CA GLY A 95 3.06 -18.16 -13.02
C GLY A 95 2.81 -19.66 -12.86
N SER A 96 3.26 -20.50 -13.80
CA SER A 96 3.21 -21.96 -13.68
C SER A 96 4.35 -22.58 -12.87
N ASN A 97 5.27 -21.78 -12.34
CA ASN A 97 6.30 -22.28 -11.43
C ASN A 97 5.73 -22.57 -10.04
N GLU A 98 6.49 -23.28 -9.24
CA GLU A 98 6.19 -23.46 -7.83
C GLU A 98 6.60 -22.21 -7.03
N PHE A 99 5.72 -21.76 -6.16
CA PHE A 99 5.93 -20.61 -5.27
C PHE A 99 5.59 -20.98 -3.83
N ARG A 100 6.28 -20.37 -2.87
CA ARG A 100 5.74 -20.22 -1.51
C ARG A 100 5.05 -18.87 -1.44
N ARG A 101 3.79 -18.87 -0.98
CA ARG A 101 2.94 -17.69 -0.80
C ARG A 101 2.48 -17.61 0.64
N VAL A 102 2.67 -16.45 1.24
CA VAL A 102 2.24 -16.18 2.62
C VAL A 102 1.36 -14.94 2.61
N LEU A 103 0.08 -15.11 2.87
CA LEU A 103 -0.87 -14.01 3.01
C LEU A 103 -0.93 -13.55 4.47
N LEU A 104 -0.70 -12.28 4.67
CA LEU A 104 -0.63 -11.63 5.96
C LEU A 104 -1.76 -10.59 6.10
N ARG A 105 -2.44 -10.60 7.26
CA ARG A 105 -3.41 -9.58 7.68
C ARG A 105 -3.05 -9.05 9.05
N ARG A 106 -3.69 -7.96 9.43
CA ARG A 106 -3.60 -7.44 10.79
C ARG A 106 -4.66 -8.11 11.66
N SER A 107 -4.28 -8.51 12.89
CA SER A 107 -5.23 -8.96 13.92
C SER A 107 -6.03 -7.76 14.47
N LEU A 108 -5.38 -6.58 14.56
CA LEU A 108 -6.02 -5.33 14.95
C LEU A 108 -6.34 -4.48 13.71
N PRO A 109 -7.57 -3.95 13.58
CA PRO A 109 -7.92 -3.11 12.45
C PRO A 109 -7.10 -1.82 12.44
N PHE A 110 -6.85 -1.28 11.25
CA PHE A 110 -6.30 0.06 11.12
C PHE A 110 -7.22 1.10 11.77
N SER A 111 -6.60 2.06 12.42
CA SER A 111 -7.28 3.20 13.04
C SER A 111 -6.55 4.49 12.65
N GLY A 112 -7.22 5.62 12.72
CA GLY A 112 -6.64 6.91 12.37
C GLY A 112 -7.59 7.74 11.51
N PHE A 113 -7.14 8.92 11.11
CA PHE A 113 -7.97 9.91 10.43
C PHE A 113 -8.60 9.39 9.14
N PHE A 114 -7.87 8.63 8.35
CA PHE A 114 -8.28 8.15 7.04
C PHE A 114 -8.62 6.65 7.01
N SER A 115 -8.68 5.99 8.17
CA SER A 115 -8.91 4.54 8.25
C SER A 115 -10.22 4.07 7.59
N ASP A 116 -11.24 4.91 7.55
CA ASP A 116 -12.51 4.59 6.90
C ASP A 116 -12.39 4.57 5.35
N ILE A 117 -11.52 5.41 4.77
CA ILE A 117 -11.34 5.48 3.31
C ILE A 117 -10.32 4.44 2.81
N PHE A 118 -9.22 4.26 3.54
CA PHE A 118 -8.22 3.25 3.16
C PHE A 118 -8.67 1.83 3.50
N GLY A 119 -9.50 1.68 4.53
CA GLY A 119 -10.01 0.38 4.96
C GLY A 119 -8.92 -0.51 5.54
N GLN A 120 -9.21 -1.81 5.53
CA GLN A 120 -8.24 -2.84 5.89
C GLN A 120 -7.52 -3.29 4.61
N SER A 121 -6.24 -3.59 4.74
CA SER A 121 -5.42 -4.12 3.65
C SER A 121 -4.75 -5.42 4.05
N GLU A 122 -4.21 -6.11 3.05
CA GLU A 122 -3.45 -7.34 3.23
C GLU A 122 -2.14 -7.27 2.45
N ILE A 123 -1.16 -8.04 2.90
CA ILE A 123 0.13 -8.20 2.22
C ILE A 123 0.33 -9.67 1.92
N GLU A 124 0.62 -9.97 0.68
CA GLU A 124 1.05 -11.30 0.27
C GLU A 124 2.53 -11.28 -0.08
N LEU A 125 3.31 -12.10 0.61
CA LEU A 125 4.73 -12.31 0.32
C LEU A 125 4.86 -13.56 -0.56
N ILE A 126 5.60 -13.43 -1.67
CA ILE A 126 5.76 -14.50 -2.66
C ILE A 126 7.25 -14.72 -2.91
N THR A 127 7.69 -15.95 -2.85
CA THR A 127 9.02 -16.35 -3.32
C THR A 127 8.93 -17.55 -4.24
N SER A 128 9.79 -17.61 -5.27
CA SER A 128 9.85 -18.75 -6.17
C SER A 128 10.59 -19.91 -5.50
N ALA A 129 10.02 -21.10 -5.52
CA ALA A 129 10.71 -22.29 -5.05
C ALA A 129 11.90 -22.61 -5.98
N GLY A 130 13.07 -22.79 -5.40
CA GLY A 130 14.27 -23.21 -6.13
C GLY A 130 15.01 -22.15 -6.95
N LYS A 131 14.53 -20.88 -6.97
CA LYS A 131 15.27 -19.76 -7.58
C LYS A 131 15.26 -18.55 -6.68
N PRO A 132 16.41 -17.95 -6.33
CA PRO A 132 16.41 -16.73 -5.54
C PRO A 132 15.70 -15.61 -6.32
N GLY A 133 14.85 -14.88 -5.64
CA GLY A 133 14.21 -13.68 -6.16
C GLY A 133 15.26 -12.62 -6.54
N LYS A 134 14.88 -11.71 -7.42
CA LYS A 134 15.71 -10.55 -7.75
C LYS A 134 15.24 -9.36 -6.94
N ARG A 135 16.16 -8.53 -6.48
CA ARG A 135 15.82 -7.23 -5.89
C ARG A 135 15.20 -6.36 -6.99
N ILE A 136 13.90 -6.11 -6.88
CA ILE A 136 13.11 -5.47 -7.95
C ILE A 136 13.47 -3.99 -8.18
N TYR A 137 14.03 -3.33 -7.16
CA TYR A 137 14.43 -1.91 -7.24
C TYR A 137 15.94 -1.72 -7.47
N LYS A 138 16.69 -2.81 -7.64
CA LYS A 138 18.11 -2.68 -7.98
C LYS A 138 18.27 -1.98 -9.32
N ASP A 139 19.10 -0.95 -9.34
CA ASP A 139 19.44 -0.15 -10.53
C ASP A 139 18.22 0.62 -11.13
N ARG A 140 17.20 0.92 -10.32
CA ARG A 140 16.04 1.73 -10.71
C ARG A 140 16.10 3.12 -10.09
N PHE A 141 15.60 4.11 -10.83
CA PHE A 141 15.43 5.49 -10.37
C PHE A 141 13.99 5.78 -9.98
N TRP A 142 13.77 6.81 -9.17
CA TRP A 142 12.45 7.25 -8.73
C TRP A 142 11.50 7.61 -9.89
N GLY A 143 12.02 8.02 -11.03
CA GLY A 143 11.24 8.37 -12.22
C GLY A 143 10.92 7.18 -13.15
N ASP A 144 11.37 5.99 -12.83
CA ASP A 144 11.12 4.82 -13.66
C ASP A 144 9.66 4.39 -13.59
N PRO A 145 9.03 3.97 -14.71
CA PRO A 145 7.66 3.51 -14.72
C PRO A 145 7.43 2.30 -13.80
N GLY A 146 6.27 2.24 -13.15
CA GLY A 146 5.84 1.12 -12.32
C GLY A 146 5.57 1.50 -10.87
N PHE A 147 5.32 0.50 -10.04
CA PHE A 147 5.18 0.68 -8.60
C PHE A 147 6.53 1.05 -7.98
N ILE A 148 6.54 2.03 -7.08
CA ILE A 148 7.75 2.54 -6.45
C ILE A 148 7.82 2.14 -4.98
N HIS A 149 6.74 2.33 -4.23
CA HIS A 149 6.70 2.10 -2.78
C HIS A 149 5.31 1.72 -2.31
N LEU A 150 5.25 1.17 -1.09
CA LEU A 150 4.03 1.11 -0.29
C LEU A 150 3.97 2.36 0.57
N CYS A 151 2.79 3.00 0.66
CA CYS A 151 2.60 4.20 1.48
C CYS A 151 1.57 3.94 2.57
N TYR A 152 1.89 4.37 3.80
CA TYR A 152 1.02 4.24 4.96
C TYR A 152 0.80 5.59 5.63
N ASP A 153 -0.47 5.96 5.82
CA ASP A 153 -0.84 7.06 6.71
C ASP A 153 -0.64 6.63 8.16
N MET A 154 0.06 7.45 8.93
CA MET A 154 0.40 7.12 10.31
C MET A 154 0.43 8.36 11.19
N TRP A 155 0.61 8.16 12.48
CA TRP A 155 0.79 9.23 13.46
C TRP A 155 1.90 8.90 14.46
N GLY A 156 2.72 9.91 14.80
CA GLY A 156 3.80 9.78 15.77
C GLY A 156 5.11 9.35 15.13
N MET A 157 5.51 10.05 14.07
CA MET A 157 6.69 9.74 13.25
C MET A 157 7.99 9.64 14.06
N ASP A 158 8.17 10.49 15.09
CA ASP A 158 9.37 10.42 15.93
C ASP A 158 9.46 9.09 16.70
N ASN A 159 8.34 8.59 17.25
CA ASN A 159 8.30 7.28 17.91
C ASN A 159 8.52 6.13 16.90
N LEU A 160 7.99 6.28 15.69
CA LEU A 160 8.21 5.29 14.64
C LEU A 160 9.67 5.24 14.21
N ARG A 161 10.35 6.39 14.12
CA ARG A 161 11.79 6.44 13.81
C ARG A 161 12.60 5.60 14.79
N ASP A 162 12.38 5.83 16.08
CA ASP A 162 13.09 5.08 17.12
C ASP A 162 12.74 3.58 17.07
N PHE A 163 11.47 3.25 16.92
CA PHE A 163 11.02 1.87 16.81
C PHE A 163 11.63 1.14 15.60
N CYS A 164 11.64 1.76 14.42
CA CYS A 164 12.24 1.18 13.21
C CYS A 164 13.75 1.00 13.37
N ARG A 165 14.45 1.98 13.94
CA ARG A 165 15.89 1.89 14.22
C ARG A 165 16.18 0.72 15.18
N ASP A 166 15.41 0.57 16.25
CA ASP A 166 15.61 -0.47 17.25
C ASP A 166 15.29 -1.88 16.70
N LYS A 167 14.46 -1.94 15.65
CA LYS A 167 14.21 -3.18 14.88
C LYS A 167 15.25 -3.46 13.79
N GLY A 168 16.23 -2.57 13.59
CA GLY A 168 17.28 -2.72 12.58
C GLY A 168 16.88 -2.23 11.18
N PHE A 169 15.79 -1.47 11.06
CA PHE A 169 15.31 -0.85 9.82
C PHE A 169 15.20 0.67 9.98
N PRO A 170 16.34 1.40 10.10
CA PRO A 170 16.33 2.84 10.28
C PRO A 170 15.70 3.54 9.08
N PHE A 171 15.24 4.78 9.26
CA PHE A 171 14.80 5.61 8.15
C PHE A 171 15.97 5.85 7.18
N VAL A 172 15.72 5.59 5.89
CA VAL A 172 16.66 5.87 4.79
C VAL A 172 16.42 7.25 4.18
N VAL A 173 15.20 7.78 4.35
CA VAL A 173 14.81 9.15 4.03
C VAL A 173 13.95 9.67 5.17
N ASP A 174 14.23 10.91 5.61
CA ASP A 174 13.45 11.62 6.62
C ASP A 174 13.31 13.09 6.22
N SER A 175 12.08 13.52 5.97
CA SER A 175 11.81 14.90 5.53
C SER A 175 12.15 15.95 6.61
N LYS A 176 12.20 15.55 7.88
CA LYS A 176 12.55 16.44 8.99
C LYS A 176 14.07 16.70 9.05
N GLU A 177 14.88 15.70 8.72
CA GLU A 177 16.34 15.81 8.71
C GLU A 177 16.88 16.47 7.45
N SER A 178 16.16 16.36 6.35
CA SER A 178 16.56 16.90 5.04
C SER A 178 16.60 18.43 4.98
N ARG A 179 16.05 19.12 5.98
CA ARG A 179 16.01 20.59 6.05
C ARG A 179 16.36 21.07 7.44
N GLN A 180 17.51 21.73 7.57
CA GLN A 180 17.87 22.47 8.78
C GLN A 180 16.77 23.49 9.13
N GLY A 181 15.90 23.13 10.08
CA GLY A 181 15.02 24.08 10.76
C GLY A 181 13.65 24.38 10.15
N SER A 182 13.21 23.73 9.07
CA SER A 182 11.85 23.93 8.53
C SER A 182 11.10 22.61 8.36
N SER A 183 9.84 22.56 8.80
CA SER A 183 8.94 21.48 8.40
C SER A 183 8.85 21.43 6.88
N PHE A 184 8.99 20.25 6.29
CA PHE A 184 8.78 20.08 4.87
C PHE A 184 7.33 20.48 4.53
N ASP A 185 7.18 21.49 3.70
CA ASP A 185 5.87 21.83 3.18
C ASP A 185 5.54 20.83 2.05
N MET A 186 4.69 19.86 2.37
CA MET A 186 4.13 18.93 1.38
C MET A 186 3.06 19.66 0.52
N GLY A 187 3.33 20.90 0.14
CA GLY A 187 2.38 21.78 -0.53
C GLY A 187 1.29 22.25 0.43
N GLU A 188 0.04 21.95 0.13
CA GLU A 188 -1.11 22.42 0.92
C GLU A 188 -1.37 21.59 2.19
N ALA A 189 -0.75 20.41 2.32
CA ALA A 189 -0.81 19.57 3.50
C ALA A 189 0.55 19.59 4.19
N ALA A 190 0.70 20.37 5.26
CA ALA A 190 1.89 20.28 6.09
C ALA A 190 1.95 18.90 6.74
N GLY A 191 3.13 18.32 6.79
CA GLY A 191 3.28 16.99 7.34
C GLY A 191 4.73 16.55 7.45
N HIS A 192 4.90 15.29 7.71
CA HIS A 192 6.18 14.61 7.81
C HIS A 192 6.11 13.32 6.99
N PHE A 193 7.10 13.03 6.17
CA PHE A 193 7.24 11.73 5.53
C PHE A 193 8.63 11.13 5.77
N ALA A 194 8.68 9.82 5.80
CA ALA A 194 9.91 9.06 5.95
C ALA A 194 9.79 7.73 5.21
N TYR A 195 10.94 7.13 4.91
CA TYR A 195 11.02 5.83 4.24
C TYR A 195 11.90 4.87 5.02
N ILE A 196 11.50 3.61 5.05
CA ILE A 196 12.38 2.47 5.36
C ILE A 196 12.53 1.59 4.13
N GLU A 197 13.54 0.73 4.13
CA GLU A 197 13.66 -0.37 3.16
C GLU A 197 13.37 -1.70 3.85
N ASP A 198 12.68 -2.60 3.13
CA ASP A 198 12.63 -4.00 3.54
C ASP A 198 13.96 -4.71 3.23
N PRO A 199 14.14 -6.00 3.61
CA PRO A 199 15.38 -6.73 3.34
C PRO A 199 15.77 -6.84 1.86
N ASP A 200 14.84 -6.66 0.94
CA ASP A 200 15.06 -6.69 -0.51
C ASP A 200 15.19 -5.29 -1.13
N GLY A 201 15.14 -4.22 -0.32
CA GLY A 201 15.25 -2.83 -0.74
C GLY A 201 13.93 -2.26 -1.28
N ILE A 202 12.80 -2.87 -0.92
CA ILE A 202 11.48 -2.33 -1.25
C ILE A 202 11.21 -1.15 -0.32
N LEU A 203 10.89 0.00 -0.91
CA LEU A 203 10.62 1.20 -0.17
C LEU A 203 9.23 1.17 0.48
N ILE A 204 9.18 1.57 1.74
CA ILE A 204 7.95 1.72 2.51
C ILE A 204 7.92 3.14 3.03
N GLU A 205 6.95 3.91 2.56
CA GLU A 205 6.72 5.29 2.95
C GLU A 205 5.77 5.37 4.13
N PHE A 206 6.10 6.23 5.06
CA PHE A 206 5.23 6.67 6.13
C PHE A 206 4.90 8.15 5.95
N VAL A 207 3.63 8.50 6.00
CA VAL A 207 3.16 9.88 5.87
C VAL A 207 2.36 10.26 7.11
N GLU A 208 2.75 11.35 7.76
CA GLU A 208 2.02 11.95 8.86
C GLU A 208 1.46 13.30 8.41
N SER A 209 0.14 13.38 8.23
CA SER A 209 -0.54 14.61 7.81
C SER A 209 -0.91 15.46 9.02
N HIS A 210 -0.48 16.73 9.04
CA HIS A 210 -0.76 17.66 10.14
C HIS A 210 -1.98 18.54 9.88
N LYS A 211 -2.31 18.83 8.63
CA LYS A 211 -3.50 19.62 8.24
C LYS A 211 -4.14 19.07 6.96
N LEU A 212 -5.45 19.21 6.87
CA LEU A 212 -6.23 18.82 5.71
C LEU A 212 -6.92 20.06 5.11
N PRO A 213 -6.75 20.37 3.82
CA PRO A 213 -7.45 21.47 3.19
C PRO A 213 -8.96 21.16 3.08
N VAL A 214 -9.81 22.03 3.65
CA VAL A 214 -11.27 21.91 3.57
C VAL A 214 -11.80 22.76 2.43
N ILE A 215 -11.43 24.05 2.38
CA ILE A 215 -11.73 24.96 1.28
C ILE A 215 -10.48 25.74 0.93
N LYS A 216 -9.73 25.24 -0.07
CA LYS A 216 -8.45 25.82 -0.50
C LYS A 216 -8.55 27.30 -0.85
N LYS A 217 -9.59 27.71 -1.60
CA LYS A 217 -9.80 29.09 -2.03
C LYS A 217 -9.97 30.08 -0.87
N LEU A 218 -10.41 29.63 0.29
CA LEU A 218 -10.61 30.42 1.50
C LEU A 218 -9.49 30.24 2.53
N GLY A 219 -8.46 29.46 2.23
CA GLY A 219 -7.39 29.15 3.16
C GLY A 219 -7.88 28.37 4.41
N TRP A 220 -9.01 27.69 4.31
CA TRP A 220 -9.58 26.95 5.43
C TRP A 220 -9.02 25.53 5.50
N TYR A 221 -8.30 25.26 6.58
CA TYR A 221 -7.66 23.97 6.85
C TYR A 221 -8.17 23.39 8.16
N LEU A 222 -8.29 22.07 8.21
CA LEU A 222 -8.52 21.30 9.42
C LEU A 222 -7.16 20.94 10.04
N ASP A 223 -6.89 21.42 11.24
CA ASP A 223 -5.70 21.06 12.01
C ASP A 223 -5.90 19.66 12.61
N LEU A 224 -5.12 18.68 12.13
CA LEU A 224 -5.19 17.30 12.58
C LEU A 224 -4.40 17.08 13.86
N THR A 225 -3.41 17.94 14.18
CA THR A 225 -2.55 17.80 15.36
C THR A 225 -3.32 17.93 16.67
N LYS A 226 -4.44 18.67 16.66
CA LYS A 226 -5.31 18.90 17.80
C LYS A 226 -6.43 17.87 17.97
N ARG A 227 -6.50 16.86 17.08
CA ARG A 227 -7.56 15.85 17.11
C ARG A 227 -7.12 14.55 17.79
N ARG A 228 -8.11 13.73 18.19
CA ARG A 228 -7.85 12.39 18.72
C ARG A 228 -7.34 11.49 17.60
N LYS A 229 -6.09 11.06 17.69
CA LYS A 229 -5.31 10.38 16.66
C LYS A 229 -5.92 9.07 16.15
N TYR A 230 -6.60 8.34 17.02
CA TYR A 230 -7.19 7.02 16.71
C TYR A 230 -8.64 7.10 16.22
N LYS A 231 -9.22 8.31 16.14
CA LYS A 231 -10.61 8.49 15.71
C LYS A 231 -10.65 8.88 14.24
N PRO A 232 -11.36 8.11 13.38
CA PRO A 232 -11.50 8.48 11.97
C PRO A 232 -12.20 9.83 11.83
N LEU A 233 -11.90 10.50 10.74
CA LEU A 233 -12.64 11.71 10.35
C LEU A 233 -14.10 11.35 10.06
N PRO A 234 -15.04 12.27 10.35
CA PRO A 234 -16.44 12.02 10.04
C PRO A 234 -16.63 11.64 8.56
N LYS A 235 -17.42 10.59 8.30
CA LYS A 235 -17.63 10.07 6.94
C LYS A 235 -18.10 11.14 5.94
N TRP A 236 -18.93 12.11 6.39
CA TRP A 236 -19.38 13.20 5.54
C TRP A 236 -18.22 14.07 5.06
N MET A 237 -17.23 14.34 5.93
CA MET A 237 -16.06 15.15 5.62
C MET A 237 -15.17 14.44 4.58
N VAL A 238 -14.90 13.14 4.80
CA VAL A 238 -14.11 12.34 3.85
C VAL A 238 -14.85 12.18 2.52
N LYS A 239 -16.18 12.02 2.54
CA LYS A 239 -17.01 12.00 1.33
C LYS A 239 -16.98 13.32 0.56
N ALA A 240 -16.78 14.45 1.24
CA ALA A 240 -16.69 15.75 0.58
C ALA A 240 -15.42 15.90 -0.29
N LEU A 241 -14.37 15.10 -0.07
CA LEU A 241 -13.17 15.08 -0.91
C LEU A 241 -13.50 14.78 -2.39
N ARG A 242 -14.62 14.08 -2.67
CA ARG A 242 -15.08 13.84 -4.05
C ARG A 242 -15.32 15.10 -4.88
N PHE A 243 -15.56 16.25 -4.22
CA PHE A 243 -15.74 17.54 -4.89
C PHE A 243 -14.42 18.21 -5.28
N SER A 244 -13.31 17.73 -4.73
CA SER A 244 -11.95 18.19 -5.05
C SER A 244 -11.40 17.46 -6.28
N LYS A 245 -12.20 17.30 -7.33
CA LYS A 245 -11.75 16.64 -8.56
C LYS A 245 -10.59 17.43 -9.17
N VAL A 246 -9.50 16.74 -9.44
CA VAL A 246 -8.44 17.24 -10.31
C VAL A 246 -9.09 17.43 -11.68
N LYS A 247 -9.05 18.66 -12.21
CA LYS A 247 -9.41 18.88 -13.60
C LYS A 247 -8.34 18.20 -14.43
N ASN A 248 -8.73 17.27 -15.28
CA ASN A 248 -7.81 16.77 -16.29
C ASN A 248 -7.26 17.97 -17.07
N PRO A 249 -5.94 18.01 -17.32
CA PRO A 249 -5.33 19.04 -18.14
C PRO A 249 -5.88 19.02 -19.56
#